data_5273606b74d0d9e869b23bbcf6a0f00d
#
_entry.id   5273606b74d0d9e869b23bbcf6a0f00d
#
_cell.length_a   1.000
_cell.length_b   1.000
_cell.length_c   1.000
_cell.angle_alpha   90.00
_cell.angle_beta   90.00
_cell.angle_gamma   90.00
#
_symmetry.space_group_name_H-M   'P 1'
#
loop_
_entity.id
_entity.type
_entity.pdbx_description
1 polymer ?
#
loop_
_entity_poly.entity_id
_entity_poly.type
_entity_poly.pdbx_seq_one_letter_code
_entity_poly.pdbx_strand_id
1 'polypeptide(L)'
;MEAWSFPPAYDDGYLPHAGSRYWFPQRETMPAGDREKAILARLREVTRYAYHHAPFYRRKWDAAGFHPGKLKSLEDFEDKVPVVTKNDLREAQARAPMFGDYLCAPESEIHHVHGTSGTTGRPTAFGIGRRDWQAIANAHARIMWGMGIRPGDTVFIAAIFSLYMGSWGTLAGSERLRCKSFPFGAGAPGMSARAAMWLAHFKPQAFYGTPSFALHLAEVARSEGFEPRDFGLKLLFFSGEPGASVPGVRDRIREAYHARVIDCGSMAEMSPFMNVAGSEQSDEGMLCWQDLIYTEVCDPKTFRRVPYGQRGTPVYTHLERTSQPMIRLLSGDLTLWVNEPNPCGRTYPRLPNGIFGRIDDMITIRGENVYPSEIDAALNQLADYGGEHRIIITRERTMDELLVRVEAAPGIFERGTHAVAGMQREAGQRLQKMLGLRAVIEIVPSGTFPRTDFKARRVVDDREVFRQMSAKPAP
;
A
#
# COMPACT_ATOMS: atom_id res chain seq x y z
N MET A 1 -19.33 -9.61 -24.90
CA MET A 1 -19.10 -9.31 -23.47
C MET A 1 -18.94 -10.63 -22.77
N GLU A 2 -17.71 -10.99 -22.36
CA GLU A 2 -17.59 -12.13 -21.46
C GLU A 2 -18.39 -11.81 -20.20
N ALA A 3 -19.37 -12.64 -19.92
CA ALA A 3 -20.20 -12.48 -18.75
C ALA A 3 -19.29 -12.57 -17.52
N TRP A 4 -19.32 -11.55 -16.69
CA TRP A 4 -18.60 -11.55 -15.41
C TRP A 4 -19.23 -12.61 -14.50
N SER A 5 -18.69 -13.81 -14.51
CA SER A 5 -19.20 -14.97 -13.76
C SER A 5 -18.63 -15.02 -12.34
N PHE A 6 -19.33 -15.68 -11.43
CA PHE A 6 -18.83 -16.08 -10.12
C PHE A 6 -19.10 -17.57 -9.88
N PRO A 7 -18.10 -18.39 -9.55
CA PRO A 7 -16.68 -18.03 -9.50
C PRO A 7 -16.17 -17.63 -10.89
N PRO A 8 -15.14 -16.76 -10.95
CA PRO A 8 -14.64 -16.29 -12.24
C PRO A 8 -13.97 -17.40 -13.02
N ALA A 9 -14.09 -17.33 -14.34
CA ALA A 9 -13.32 -18.14 -15.28
C ALA A 9 -12.32 -17.26 -16.01
N TYR A 10 -11.09 -17.73 -16.17
CA TYR A 10 -10.02 -16.99 -16.83
C TYR A 10 -9.51 -17.79 -18.02
N ASP A 11 -9.29 -17.08 -19.13
CA ASP A 11 -8.53 -17.58 -20.25
C ASP A 11 -7.05 -17.19 -20.08
N ASP A 12 -6.23 -18.14 -19.66
CA ASP A 12 -4.79 -17.91 -19.47
C ASP A 12 -4.05 -17.66 -20.78
N GLY A 13 -4.66 -18.01 -21.93
CA GLY A 13 -4.16 -17.69 -23.27
C GLY A 13 -4.39 -16.24 -23.68
N TYR A 14 -5.38 -15.57 -23.10
CA TYR A 14 -5.74 -14.21 -23.49
C TYR A 14 -4.67 -13.19 -23.16
N LEU A 15 -4.33 -12.36 -24.13
CA LEU A 15 -3.58 -11.11 -23.98
C LEU A 15 -4.26 -10.05 -24.84
N PRO A 16 -4.29 -8.78 -24.40
CA PRO A 16 -4.78 -7.69 -25.24
C PRO A 16 -3.91 -7.51 -26.49
N HIS A 17 -4.46 -6.87 -27.51
CA HIS A 17 -3.65 -6.42 -28.64
C HIS A 17 -2.53 -5.48 -28.18
N ALA A 18 -1.33 -5.59 -28.72
CA ALA A 18 -0.14 -4.90 -28.25
C ALA A 18 -0.30 -3.36 -28.15
N GLY A 19 -1.10 -2.75 -29.03
CA GLY A 19 -1.43 -1.31 -28.99
C GLY A 19 -2.55 -0.92 -28.04
N SER A 20 -3.20 -1.87 -27.36
CA SER A 20 -4.30 -1.55 -26.45
C SER A 20 -3.76 -0.93 -25.15
N ARG A 21 -4.40 0.18 -24.72
CA ARG A 21 -4.15 0.75 -23.39
C ARG A 21 -4.80 -0.07 -22.27
N TYR A 22 -5.83 -0.83 -22.60
CA TYR A 22 -6.70 -1.53 -21.66
C TYR A 22 -6.57 -3.03 -21.84
N TRP A 23 -6.66 -3.76 -20.73
CA TRP A 23 -6.81 -5.20 -20.77
C TRP A 23 -8.22 -5.59 -21.22
N PHE A 24 -9.22 -4.99 -20.58
CA PHE A 24 -10.63 -5.12 -20.94
C PHE A 24 -11.25 -3.73 -21.15
N PRO A 25 -11.20 -3.17 -22.38
CA PRO A 25 -11.68 -1.81 -22.64
C PRO A 25 -13.08 -1.55 -22.07
N GLN A 26 -14.01 -2.46 -22.31
CA GLN A 26 -15.40 -2.31 -21.87
C GLN A 26 -15.58 -2.28 -20.36
N ARG A 27 -14.70 -2.93 -19.58
CA ARG A 27 -14.75 -2.90 -18.11
C ARG A 27 -14.04 -1.66 -17.57
N GLU A 28 -12.89 -1.33 -18.13
CA GLU A 28 -12.00 -0.27 -17.61
C GLU A 28 -12.49 1.14 -17.95
N THR A 29 -13.31 1.27 -19.00
CA THR A 29 -13.93 2.54 -19.42
C THR A 29 -15.45 2.56 -19.22
N MET A 30 -15.98 1.61 -18.45
CA MET A 30 -17.41 1.50 -18.18
C MET A 30 -17.93 2.75 -17.45
N PRO A 31 -19.06 3.33 -17.85
CA PRO A 31 -19.69 4.42 -17.10
C PRO A 31 -19.94 4.05 -15.65
N ALA A 32 -19.78 5.01 -14.73
CA ALA A 32 -19.85 4.77 -13.29
C ALA A 32 -21.12 4.03 -12.85
N GLY A 33 -22.30 4.47 -13.34
CA GLY A 33 -23.58 3.84 -12.98
C GLY A 33 -23.71 2.38 -13.46
N ASP A 34 -23.13 2.04 -14.62
CA ASP A 34 -23.16 0.64 -15.12
C ASP A 34 -22.13 -0.23 -14.37
N ARG A 35 -20.98 0.34 -14.00
CA ARG A 35 -20.02 -0.31 -13.14
C ARG A 35 -20.62 -0.61 -11.76
N GLU A 36 -21.36 0.32 -11.17
CA GLU A 36 -22.03 0.15 -9.87
C GLU A 36 -23.08 -0.98 -9.92
N LYS A 37 -23.85 -1.10 -11.00
CA LYS A 37 -24.77 -2.21 -11.22
C LYS A 37 -24.04 -3.55 -11.31
N ALA A 38 -22.91 -3.60 -12.04
CA ALA A 38 -22.10 -4.80 -12.17
C ALA A 38 -21.45 -5.21 -10.82
N ILE A 39 -20.96 -4.24 -10.06
CA ILE A 39 -20.42 -4.45 -8.71
C ILE A 39 -21.51 -4.98 -7.78
N LEU A 40 -22.70 -4.38 -7.75
CA LEU A 40 -23.82 -4.84 -6.94
C LEU A 40 -24.22 -6.29 -7.25
N ALA A 41 -24.27 -6.65 -8.53
CA ALA A 41 -24.55 -8.03 -8.93
C ALA A 41 -23.50 -8.99 -8.33
N ARG A 42 -22.23 -8.60 -8.39
CA ARG A 42 -21.12 -9.39 -7.84
C ARG A 42 -21.15 -9.46 -6.32
N LEU A 43 -21.45 -8.35 -5.63
CA LEU A 43 -21.59 -8.31 -4.18
C LEU A 43 -22.71 -9.24 -3.69
N ARG A 44 -23.83 -9.35 -4.43
CA ARG A 44 -24.90 -10.30 -4.13
C ARG A 44 -24.43 -11.75 -4.19
N GLU A 45 -23.59 -12.08 -5.15
CA GLU A 45 -23.03 -13.42 -5.32
C GLU A 45 -22.01 -13.76 -4.24
N VAL A 46 -21.01 -12.90 -4.03
CA VAL A 46 -19.96 -13.15 -3.04
C VAL A 46 -20.47 -13.13 -1.61
N THR A 47 -21.42 -12.25 -1.27
CA THR A 47 -22.03 -12.25 0.07
C THR A 47 -22.87 -13.51 0.31
N ARG A 48 -23.67 -13.94 -0.69
CA ARG A 48 -24.40 -15.21 -0.59
C ARG A 48 -23.44 -16.38 -0.42
N TYR A 49 -22.40 -16.44 -1.22
CA TYR A 49 -21.38 -17.49 -1.14
C TYR A 49 -20.73 -17.53 0.25
N ALA A 50 -20.23 -16.39 0.76
CA ALA A 50 -19.60 -16.32 2.06
C ALA A 50 -20.54 -16.68 3.22
N TYR A 51 -21.81 -16.27 3.14
CA TYR A 51 -22.82 -16.60 4.14
C TYR A 51 -23.04 -18.11 4.27
N HIS A 52 -23.07 -18.83 3.13
CA HIS A 52 -23.30 -20.26 3.11
C HIS A 52 -22.06 -21.07 3.52
N HIS A 53 -20.85 -20.63 3.15
CA HIS A 53 -19.63 -21.43 3.32
C HIS A 53 -18.78 -21.03 4.53
N ALA A 54 -18.93 -19.81 5.07
CA ALA A 54 -18.14 -19.32 6.20
C ALA A 54 -18.98 -19.06 7.45
N PRO A 55 -18.86 -19.87 8.51
CA PRO A 55 -19.57 -19.65 9.78
C PRO A 55 -19.32 -18.26 10.37
N PHE A 56 -18.14 -17.69 10.17
CA PHE A 56 -17.77 -16.34 10.59
C PHE A 56 -18.73 -15.28 10.03
N TYR A 57 -18.94 -15.25 8.72
CA TYR A 57 -19.82 -14.26 8.08
C TYR A 57 -21.28 -14.46 8.49
N ARG A 58 -21.73 -15.70 8.56
CA ARG A 58 -23.09 -16.01 9.01
C ARG A 58 -23.36 -15.44 10.39
N ARG A 59 -22.52 -15.75 11.39
CA ARG A 59 -22.69 -15.23 12.75
C ARG A 59 -22.64 -13.71 12.81
N LYS A 60 -21.65 -13.12 12.14
CA LYS A 60 -21.45 -11.65 12.18
C LYS A 60 -22.62 -10.92 11.56
N TRP A 61 -23.16 -11.43 10.46
CA TRP A 61 -24.26 -10.80 9.74
C TRP A 61 -25.62 -11.05 10.40
N ASP A 62 -25.88 -12.24 10.91
CA ASP A 62 -27.10 -12.54 11.65
C ASP A 62 -27.21 -11.67 12.91
N ALA A 63 -26.09 -11.49 13.64
CA ALA A 63 -26.04 -10.59 14.79
C ALA A 63 -26.30 -9.12 14.43
N ALA A 64 -25.99 -8.70 13.22
CA ALA A 64 -26.27 -7.36 12.69
C ALA A 64 -27.65 -7.24 12.02
N GLY A 65 -28.43 -8.31 11.95
CA GLY A 65 -29.73 -8.34 11.25
C GLY A 65 -29.63 -8.27 9.72
N PHE A 66 -28.44 -8.51 9.17
CA PHE A 66 -28.20 -8.53 7.72
C PHE A 66 -28.32 -9.95 7.17
N HIS A 67 -29.02 -10.08 6.03
CA HIS A 67 -29.06 -11.31 5.25
C HIS A 67 -28.80 -11.00 3.76
N PRO A 68 -27.90 -11.74 3.07
CA PRO A 68 -27.51 -11.45 1.67
C PRO A 68 -28.69 -11.36 0.69
N GLY A 69 -29.76 -12.14 0.93
CA GLY A 69 -30.97 -12.09 0.11
C GLY A 69 -31.73 -10.76 0.15
N LYS A 70 -31.43 -9.88 1.11
CA LYS A 70 -32.05 -8.56 1.26
C LYS A 70 -31.23 -7.42 0.62
N LEU A 71 -30.07 -7.71 0.01
CA LEU A 71 -29.19 -6.71 -0.57
C LEU A 71 -29.79 -6.14 -1.87
N LYS A 72 -30.25 -4.88 -1.85
CA LYS A 72 -30.91 -4.23 -2.99
C LYS A 72 -30.07 -3.22 -3.72
N SER A 73 -29.18 -2.52 -3.04
CA SER A 73 -28.35 -1.43 -3.59
C SER A 73 -26.93 -1.44 -3.00
N LEU A 74 -26.03 -0.64 -3.55
CA LEU A 74 -24.69 -0.41 -2.95
C LEU A 74 -24.82 0.29 -1.60
N GLU A 75 -25.75 1.23 -1.45
CA GLU A 75 -26.04 1.89 -0.19
C GLU A 75 -26.49 0.89 0.90
N ASP A 76 -27.36 -0.07 0.53
CA ASP A 76 -27.73 -1.18 1.43
C ASP A 76 -26.49 -1.98 1.89
N PHE A 77 -25.53 -2.21 0.98
CA PHE A 77 -24.28 -2.90 1.29
C PHE A 77 -23.42 -2.08 2.26
N GLU A 78 -23.21 -0.82 1.93
CA GLU A 78 -22.40 0.12 2.70
C GLU A 78 -22.96 0.36 4.11
N ASP A 79 -24.28 0.42 4.27
CA ASP A 79 -24.94 0.72 5.54
C ASP A 79 -25.21 -0.50 6.41
N LYS A 80 -25.52 -1.66 5.79
CA LYS A 80 -26.05 -2.82 6.53
C LYS A 80 -25.03 -3.95 6.72
N VAL A 81 -24.00 -4.05 5.86
CA VAL A 81 -22.98 -5.08 6.02
C VAL A 81 -21.91 -4.59 7.00
N PRO A 82 -21.74 -5.26 8.15
CA PRO A 82 -20.72 -4.83 9.12
C PRO A 82 -19.31 -4.92 8.56
N VAL A 83 -18.46 -3.97 8.91
CA VAL A 83 -17.02 -4.06 8.57
C VAL A 83 -16.36 -5.21 9.33
N VAL A 84 -15.34 -5.78 8.70
CA VAL A 84 -14.43 -6.76 9.28
C VAL A 84 -13.12 -6.06 9.64
N THR A 85 -12.65 -6.27 10.86
CA THR A 85 -11.38 -5.72 11.34
C THR A 85 -10.30 -6.81 11.37
N LYS A 86 -9.05 -6.42 11.49
CA LYS A 86 -7.94 -7.37 11.72
C LYS A 86 -8.10 -8.15 13.03
N ASN A 87 -8.73 -7.55 14.03
CA ASN A 87 -9.02 -8.25 15.28
C ASN A 87 -10.07 -9.33 15.09
N ASP A 88 -11.13 -9.06 14.32
CA ASP A 88 -12.12 -10.09 13.96
C ASP A 88 -11.46 -11.31 13.31
N LEU A 89 -10.48 -11.08 12.39
CA LEU A 89 -9.74 -12.16 11.73
C LEU A 89 -8.86 -12.95 12.71
N ARG A 90 -8.15 -12.25 13.61
CA ARG A 90 -7.32 -12.90 14.65
C ARG A 90 -8.16 -13.75 15.61
N GLU A 91 -9.30 -13.25 16.03
CA GLU A 91 -10.25 -14.00 16.88
C GLU A 91 -10.82 -15.20 16.15
N ALA A 92 -11.16 -15.06 14.87
CA ALA A 92 -11.62 -16.17 14.05
C ALA A 92 -10.54 -17.25 13.91
N GLN A 93 -9.26 -16.88 13.71
CA GLN A 93 -8.14 -17.82 13.66
C GLN A 93 -7.83 -18.45 15.02
N ALA A 94 -8.07 -17.74 16.12
CA ALA A 94 -7.94 -18.32 17.45
C ALA A 94 -8.99 -19.41 17.71
N ARG A 95 -10.20 -19.25 17.14
CA ARG A 95 -11.29 -20.26 17.25
C ARG A 95 -11.09 -21.44 16.32
N ALA A 96 -10.61 -21.20 15.12
CA ALA A 96 -10.39 -22.21 14.07
C ALA A 96 -9.03 -22.00 13.41
N PRO A 97 -7.94 -22.53 14.01
CA PRO A 97 -6.62 -22.52 13.37
C PRO A 97 -6.68 -23.38 12.09
N MET A 98 -5.98 -23.08 11.06
CA MET A 98 -4.94 -22.08 10.79
C MET A 98 -5.54 -20.81 10.15
N PHE A 99 -6.64 -20.95 9.41
CA PHE A 99 -7.18 -19.94 8.50
C PHE A 99 -8.40 -19.20 9.05
N GLY A 100 -8.91 -19.59 10.23
CA GLY A 100 -10.14 -19.05 10.77
C GLY A 100 -11.40 -19.63 10.11
N ASP A 101 -12.54 -19.47 10.78
CA ASP A 101 -13.84 -19.94 10.31
C ASP A 101 -14.49 -19.00 9.26
N TYR A 102 -13.67 -18.13 8.64
CA TYR A 102 -13.99 -17.38 7.40
C TYR A 102 -13.40 -18.03 6.14
N LEU A 103 -12.76 -19.20 6.26
CA LEU A 103 -12.38 -20.03 5.13
C LEU A 103 -13.64 -20.62 4.48
N CYS A 104 -13.81 -20.39 3.18
CA CYS A 104 -14.96 -20.88 2.40
C CYS A 104 -14.66 -22.16 1.61
N ALA A 105 -13.39 -22.43 1.33
CA ALA A 105 -12.94 -23.63 0.64
C ALA A 105 -12.46 -24.70 1.63
N PRO A 106 -12.47 -25.99 1.27
CA PRO A 106 -11.79 -27.01 2.04
C PRO A 106 -10.30 -26.69 2.19
N GLU A 107 -9.72 -26.95 3.37
CA GLU A 107 -8.29 -26.66 3.62
C GLU A 107 -7.38 -27.43 2.66
N SER A 108 -7.80 -28.62 2.20
CA SER A 108 -7.09 -29.44 1.20
C SER A 108 -6.97 -28.76 -0.18
N GLU A 109 -7.75 -27.72 -0.46
CA GLU A 109 -7.66 -26.93 -1.69
C GLU A 109 -6.74 -25.72 -1.58
N ILE A 110 -6.18 -25.45 -0.39
CA ILE A 110 -5.25 -24.35 -0.20
C ILE A 110 -3.87 -24.72 -0.72
N HIS A 111 -3.36 -23.93 -1.64
CA HIS A 111 -2.07 -24.12 -2.30
C HIS A 111 -0.98 -23.18 -1.82
N HIS A 112 -1.36 -21.97 -1.41
CA HIS A 112 -0.44 -20.96 -0.91
C HIS A 112 -0.91 -20.47 0.45
N VAL A 113 0.05 -20.24 1.34
CA VAL A 113 -0.17 -19.62 2.64
C VAL A 113 0.66 -18.35 2.68
N HIS A 114 -0.01 -17.23 2.90
CA HIS A 114 0.61 -15.94 3.12
C HIS A 114 0.17 -15.38 4.47
N GLY A 115 0.82 -14.33 4.91
CA GLY A 115 0.50 -13.75 6.21
C GLY A 115 1.05 -12.35 6.39
N THR A 116 0.61 -11.72 7.46
CA THR A 116 1.17 -10.44 7.91
C THR A 116 2.28 -10.67 8.92
N SER A 117 3.21 -9.70 9.03
CA SER A 117 4.35 -9.79 9.96
C SER A 117 3.97 -9.81 11.45
N GLY A 118 2.73 -9.46 11.79
CA GLY A 118 2.23 -9.50 13.18
C GLY A 118 2.95 -8.55 14.13
N THR A 119 3.44 -7.40 13.65
CA THR A 119 4.22 -6.42 14.44
C THR A 119 3.51 -5.96 15.74
N THR A 120 2.19 -6.07 15.78
CA THR A 120 1.35 -5.67 16.93
C THR A 120 0.66 -6.84 17.63
N GLY A 121 1.08 -8.11 17.38
CA GLY A 121 0.44 -9.28 17.96
C GLY A 121 0.68 -10.57 17.18
N ARG A 122 -0.28 -11.51 17.27
CA ARG A 122 -0.20 -12.75 16.49
C ARG A 122 -0.31 -12.47 14.99
N PRO A 123 0.55 -13.08 14.13
CA PRO A 123 0.41 -12.98 12.69
C PRO A 123 -0.94 -13.55 12.24
N THR A 124 -1.52 -12.98 11.19
CA THR A 124 -2.67 -13.56 10.50
C THR A 124 -2.22 -14.30 9.26
N ALA A 125 -2.68 -15.54 9.12
CA ALA A 125 -2.44 -16.36 7.93
C ALA A 125 -3.67 -16.30 7.00
N PHE A 126 -3.44 -16.33 5.69
CA PHE A 126 -4.51 -16.48 4.72
C PHE A 126 -4.14 -17.53 3.69
N GLY A 127 -5.14 -18.37 3.43
CA GLY A 127 -5.06 -19.46 2.47
C GLY A 127 -5.54 -19.01 1.09
N ILE A 128 -4.81 -19.39 0.07
CA ILE A 128 -5.13 -19.10 -1.32
C ILE A 128 -5.24 -20.42 -2.07
N GLY A 129 -6.43 -20.73 -2.56
CA GLY A 129 -6.68 -21.88 -3.40
C GLY A 129 -6.17 -21.66 -4.83
N ARG A 130 -6.11 -22.74 -5.62
CA ARG A 130 -5.61 -22.71 -7.01
C ARG A 130 -6.35 -21.68 -7.87
N ARG A 131 -7.67 -21.64 -7.79
CA ARG A 131 -8.50 -20.70 -8.55
C ARG A 131 -8.23 -19.25 -8.17
N ASP A 132 -8.11 -18.99 -6.88
CA ASP A 132 -7.81 -17.65 -6.39
C ASP A 132 -6.38 -17.22 -6.77
N TRP A 133 -5.42 -18.16 -6.83
CA TRP A 133 -4.08 -17.85 -7.32
C TRP A 133 -4.11 -17.44 -8.80
N GLN A 134 -4.90 -18.13 -9.61
CA GLN A 134 -5.12 -17.75 -11.01
C GLN A 134 -5.79 -16.38 -11.13
N ALA A 135 -6.79 -16.08 -10.29
CA ALA A 135 -7.42 -14.76 -10.21
C ALA A 135 -6.40 -13.67 -9.87
N ILE A 136 -5.53 -13.91 -8.87
CA ILE A 136 -4.47 -13.01 -8.46
C ILE A 136 -3.50 -12.77 -9.62
N ALA A 137 -3.04 -13.80 -10.31
CA ALA A 137 -2.14 -13.67 -11.46
C ALA A 137 -2.76 -12.83 -12.58
N ASN A 138 -4.03 -13.08 -12.93
CA ASN A 138 -4.76 -12.32 -13.96
C ASN A 138 -4.96 -10.85 -13.55
N ALA A 139 -5.31 -10.58 -12.29
CA ALA A 139 -5.52 -9.22 -11.81
C ALA A 139 -4.20 -8.42 -11.81
N HIS A 140 -3.10 -9.01 -11.34
CA HIS A 140 -1.80 -8.37 -11.38
C HIS A 140 -1.32 -8.12 -12.82
N ALA A 141 -1.46 -9.12 -13.72
CA ALA A 141 -1.10 -8.94 -15.13
C ALA A 141 -1.88 -7.78 -15.77
N ARG A 142 -3.18 -7.68 -15.49
CA ARG A 142 -4.03 -6.60 -15.99
C ARG A 142 -3.60 -5.24 -15.46
N ILE A 143 -3.29 -5.12 -14.16
CA ILE A 143 -2.83 -3.88 -13.55
C ILE A 143 -1.44 -3.49 -14.11
N MET A 144 -0.51 -4.44 -14.19
CA MET A 144 0.82 -4.26 -14.76
C MET A 144 0.76 -3.86 -16.25
N TRP A 145 -0.19 -4.41 -17.02
CA TRP A 145 -0.49 -3.92 -18.37
C TRP A 145 -0.90 -2.44 -18.37
N GLY A 146 -1.75 -2.06 -17.43
CA GLY A 146 -2.13 -0.65 -17.22
C GLY A 146 -0.96 0.26 -16.87
N MET A 147 0.06 -0.25 -16.20
CA MET A 147 1.31 0.46 -15.89
C MET A 147 2.23 0.61 -17.11
N GLY A 148 1.97 -0.11 -18.20
CA GLY A 148 2.78 -0.07 -19.43
C GLY A 148 3.74 -1.25 -19.57
N ILE A 149 3.68 -2.27 -18.73
CA ILE A 149 4.46 -3.50 -18.86
C ILE A 149 3.85 -4.37 -19.96
N ARG A 150 4.70 -4.95 -20.80
CA ARG A 150 4.29 -5.70 -21.99
C ARG A 150 4.97 -7.07 -22.05
N PRO A 151 4.40 -8.05 -22.79
CA PRO A 151 5.03 -9.33 -23.03
C PRO A 151 6.47 -9.17 -23.53
N GLY A 152 7.39 -9.95 -22.95
CA GLY A 152 8.82 -9.89 -23.29
C GLY A 152 9.64 -8.89 -22.48
N ASP A 153 9.01 -7.93 -21.76
CA ASP A 153 9.73 -7.09 -20.80
C ASP A 153 10.37 -7.95 -19.70
N THR A 154 11.48 -7.47 -19.14
CA THR A 154 12.07 -8.06 -17.95
C THR A 154 11.62 -7.28 -16.72
N VAL A 155 11.04 -7.96 -15.73
CA VAL A 155 10.60 -7.37 -14.47
C VAL A 155 11.55 -7.81 -13.35
N PHE A 156 12.33 -6.87 -12.83
CA PHE A 156 13.26 -7.08 -11.72
C PHE A 156 12.50 -6.91 -10.40
N ILE A 157 12.34 -7.99 -9.65
CA ILE A 157 11.55 -8.02 -8.42
C ILE A 157 12.51 -7.94 -7.23
N ALA A 158 12.69 -6.73 -6.70
CA ALA A 158 13.58 -6.42 -5.59
C ALA A 158 12.81 -6.29 -4.27
N ALA A 159 11.94 -7.24 -3.99
CA ALA A 159 11.22 -7.35 -2.73
C ALA A 159 11.38 -8.76 -2.15
N ILE A 160 11.31 -8.88 -0.83
CA ILE A 160 11.53 -10.15 -0.13
C ILE A 160 10.50 -11.21 -0.54
N PHE A 161 10.97 -12.40 -0.89
CA PHE A 161 10.14 -13.59 -1.11
C PHE A 161 9.99 -14.35 0.22
N SER A 162 8.95 -14.02 0.97
CA SER A 162 8.58 -14.67 2.22
C SER A 162 7.05 -14.82 2.28
N LEU A 163 6.43 -14.64 3.44
CA LEU A 163 4.97 -14.54 3.55
C LEU A 163 4.39 -13.25 2.93
N TYR A 164 5.25 -12.30 2.56
CA TYR A 164 4.86 -11.04 1.94
C TYR A 164 4.33 -11.24 0.53
N MET A 165 3.05 -10.88 0.32
CA MET A 165 2.34 -11.15 -0.92
C MET A 165 2.83 -10.31 -2.12
N GLY A 166 3.47 -9.16 -1.88
CA GLY A 166 3.85 -8.23 -2.94
C GLY A 166 4.79 -8.82 -3.98
N SER A 167 5.85 -9.48 -3.57
CA SER A 167 6.80 -10.16 -4.47
C SER A 167 6.15 -11.31 -5.24
N TRP A 168 5.38 -12.15 -4.56
CA TRP A 168 4.70 -13.30 -5.17
C TRP A 168 3.62 -12.89 -6.16
N GLY A 169 2.82 -11.86 -5.83
CA GLY A 169 1.81 -11.34 -6.74
C GLY A 169 2.43 -10.70 -7.98
N THR A 170 3.53 -9.96 -7.82
CA THR A 170 4.29 -9.39 -8.95
C THR A 170 4.87 -10.50 -9.83
N LEU A 171 5.43 -11.55 -9.22
CA LEU A 171 5.94 -12.71 -9.96
C LEU A 171 4.81 -13.38 -10.77
N ALA A 172 3.72 -13.76 -10.12
CA ALA A 172 2.59 -14.40 -10.78
C ALA A 172 1.99 -13.54 -11.90
N GLY A 173 1.89 -12.22 -11.70
CA GLY A 173 1.42 -11.28 -12.71
C GLY A 173 2.37 -11.15 -13.89
N SER A 174 3.69 -11.09 -13.65
CA SER A 174 4.68 -10.99 -14.72
C SER A 174 4.76 -12.27 -15.55
N GLU A 175 4.66 -13.44 -14.93
CA GLU A 175 4.59 -14.73 -15.64
C GLU A 175 3.30 -14.82 -16.48
N ARG A 176 2.15 -14.45 -15.90
CA ARG A 176 0.87 -14.41 -16.62
C ARG A 176 0.89 -13.44 -17.80
N LEU A 177 1.65 -12.35 -17.68
CA LEU A 177 1.86 -11.35 -18.74
C LEU A 177 2.90 -11.78 -19.76
N ARG A 178 3.51 -12.96 -19.59
CA ARG A 178 4.60 -13.48 -20.43
C ARG A 178 5.84 -12.58 -20.45
N CYS A 179 6.13 -11.96 -19.32
CA CYS A 179 7.38 -11.24 -19.07
C CYS A 179 8.50 -12.21 -18.67
N LYS A 180 9.72 -11.75 -18.76
CA LYS A 180 10.87 -12.39 -18.10
C LYS A 180 10.89 -11.94 -16.64
N SER A 181 10.46 -12.81 -15.73
CA SER A 181 10.44 -12.54 -14.31
C SER A 181 11.85 -12.73 -13.73
N PHE A 182 12.35 -11.71 -13.04
CA PHE A 182 13.65 -11.77 -12.38
C PHE A 182 13.45 -11.65 -10.84
N PRO A 183 13.22 -12.77 -10.15
CA PRO A 183 12.93 -12.78 -8.71
C PRO A 183 14.21 -12.62 -7.90
N PHE A 184 14.77 -11.41 -7.89
CA PHE A 184 16.03 -11.12 -7.23
C PHE A 184 15.92 -11.21 -5.69
N GLY A 185 14.81 -10.72 -5.14
CA GLY A 185 14.66 -10.54 -3.70
C GLY A 185 15.41 -9.30 -3.19
N ALA A 186 15.26 -9.01 -1.91
CA ALA A 186 15.98 -7.93 -1.21
C ALA A 186 16.02 -8.24 0.30
N GLY A 187 16.76 -7.42 1.07
CA GLY A 187 16.73 -7.46 2.54
C GLY A 187 17.82 -8.28 3.22
N ALA A 188 18.76 -8.86 2.48
CA ALA A 188 19.95 -9.46 3.07
C ALA A 188 21.18 -8.53 2.92
N PRO A 189 22.13 -8.55 3.86
CA PRO A 189 23.36 -7.75 3.76
C PRO A 189 24.10 -7.99 2.45
N GLY A 190 24.56 -6.92 1.80
CA GLY A 190 25.29 -6.97 0.53
C GLY A 190 24.43 -7.19 -0.71
N MET A 191 23.11 -7.36 -0.57
CA MET A 191 22.23 -7.54 -1.71
C MET A 191 22.04 -6.26 -2.52
N SER A 192 22.17 -5.07 -1.92
CA SER A 192 22.02 -3.80 -2.66
C SER A 192 23.13 -3.60 -3.70
N ALA A 193 24.41 -3.87 -3.38
CA ALA A 193 25.50 -3.83 -4.34
C ALA A 193 25.32 -4.85 -5.47
N ARG A 194 24.88 -6.07 -5.12
CA ARG A 194 24.54 -7.09 -6.12
C ARG A 194 23.38 -6.66 -7.02
N ALA A 195 22.34 -6.03 -6.47
CA ALA A 195 21.22 -5.50 -7.25
C ALA A 195 21.70 -4.46 -8.26
N ALA A 196 22.55 -3.51 -7.83
CA ALA A 196 23.13 -2.51 -8.72
C ALA A 196 23.91 -3.15 -9.89
N MET A 197 24.76 -4.13 -9.59
CA MET A 197 25.53 -4.87 -10.61
C MET A 197 24.60 -5.61 -11.60
N TRP A 198 23.55 -6.29 -11.10
CA TRP A 198 22.59 -7.00 -11.97
C TRP A 198 21.77 -6.06 -12.82
N LEU A 199 21.30 -4.92 -12.27
CA LEU A 199 20.58 -3.89 -13.02
C LEU A 199 21.43 -3.27 -14.11
N ALA A 200 22.68 -2.93 -13.82
CA ALA A 200 23.62 -2.38 -14.79
C ALA A 200 23.92 -3.35 -15.95
N HIS A 201 24.00 -4.66 -15.64
CA HIS A 201 24.35 -5.67 -16.62
C HIS A 201 23.16 -6.14 -17.48
N PHE A 202 22.00 -6.39 -16.85
CA PHE A 202 20.83 -6.98 -17.53
C PHE A 202 19.82 -5.95 -18.07
N LYS A 203 19.88 -4.71 -17.60
CA LYS A 203 19.05 -3.59 -18.07
C LYS A 203 17.57 -3.96 -18.20
N PRO A 204 16.90 -4.39 -17.11
CA PRO A 204 15.49 -4.74 -17.13
C PRO A 204 14.62 -3.52 -17.46
N GLN A 205 13.42 -3.74 -18.00
CA GLN A 205 12.48 -2.66 -18.34
C GLN A 205 11.71 -2.16 -17.13
N ALA A 206 11.41 -3.03 -16.17
CA ALA A 206 10.62 -2.67 -14.99
C ALA A 206 11.29 -3.15 -13.69
N PHE A 207 11.11 -2.36 -12.65
CA PHE A 207 11.60 -2.65 -11.30
C PHE A 207 10.45 -2.60 -10.30
N TYR A 208 10.34 -3.61 -9.45
CA TYR A 208 9.41 -3.65 -8.31
C TYR A 208 10.17 -3.67 -6.99
N GLY A 209 9.75 -2.85 -6.03
CA GLY A 209 10.33 -2.80 -4.69
C GLY A 209 9.59 -1.84 -3.76
N THR A 210 10.32 -1.20 -2.85
CA THR A 210 9.82 -0.10 -2.01
C THR A 210 10.49 1.22 -2.40
N PRO A 211 9.85 2.38 -2.20
CA PRO A 211 10.45 3.68 -2.49
C PRO A 211 11.76 3.93 -1.74
N SER A 212 11.81 3.58 -0.45
CA SER A 212 13.03 3.74 0.36
C SER A 212 14.17 2.88 -0.12
N PHE A 213 13.89 1.62 -0.53
CA PHE A 213 14.91 0.75 -1.11
C PHE A 213 15.44 1.28 -2.45
N ALA A 214 14.59 1.84 -3.30
CA ALA A 214 15.03 2.42 -4.57
C ALA A 214 15.98 3.62 -4.36
N LEU A 215 15.68 4.50 -3.40
CA LEU A 215 16.57 5.61 -3.06
C LEU A 215 17.91 5.11 -2.49
N HIS A 216 17.87 4.16 -1.56
CA HIS A 216 19.07 3.53 -1.02
C HIS A 216 19.90 2.83 -2.11
N LEU A 217 19.23 2.09 -2.99
CA LEU A 217 19.90 1.40 -4.11
C LEU A 217 20.58 2.39 -5.06
N ALA A 218 20.02 3.58 -5.29
CA ALA A 218 20.65 4.60 -6.08
C ALA A 218 21.94 5.14 -5.44
N GLU A 219 21.97 5.29 -4.11
CA GLU A 219 23.18 5.68 -3.36
C GLU A 219 24.26 4.60 -3.45
N VAL A 220 23.87 3.34 -3.20
CA VAL A 220 24.79 2.19 -3.28
C VAL A 220 25.32 2.01 -4.71
N ALA A 221 24.47 2.13 -5.73
CA ALA A 221 24.91 2.02 -7.12
C ALA A 221 26.02 3.01 -7.44
N ARG A 222 25.87 4.28 -7.04
CA ARG A 222 26.91 5.30 -7.25
C ARG A 222 28.20 4.98 -6.49
N SER A 223 28.10 4.47 -5.27
CA SER A 223 29.30 4.06 -4.51
C SER A 223 30.05 2.88 -5.14
N GLU A 224 29.31 2.01 -5.88
CA GLU A 224 29.86 0.89 -6.65
C GLU A 224 30.30 1.30 -8.10
N GLY A 225 30.19 2.59 -8.44
CA GLY A 225 30.61 3.11 -9.74
C GLY A 225 29.57 2.98 -10.85
N PHE A 226 28.30 2.73 -10.51
CA PHE A 226 27.19 2.67 -11.47
C PHE A 226 26.30 3.91 -11.36
N GLU A 227 25.83 4.40 -12.51
CA GLU A 227 24.80 5.44 -12.53
C GLU A 227 23.41 4.80 -12.69
N PRO A 228 22.46 5.02 -11.76
CA PRO A 228 21.15 4.38 -11.80
C PRO A 228 20.36 4.66 -13.08
N ARG A 229 20.53 5.85 -13.69
CA ARG A 229 19.92 6.22 -14.98
C ARG A 229 20.35 5.32 -16.15
N ASP A 230 21.52 4.68 -16.03
CA ASP A 230 22.08 3.81 -17.06
C ASP A 230 21.58 2.36 -16.97
N PHE A 231 20.76 2.03 -15.96
CA PHE A 231 20.13 0.73 -15.80
C PHE A 231 19.10 0.41 -16.90
N GLY A 232 18.66 1.42 -17.65
CA GLY A 232 17.72 1.22 -18.76
C GLY A 232 16.27 0.96 -18.32
N LEU A 233 15.95 1.21 -17.05
CA LEU A 233 14.60 1.09 -16.52
C LEU A 233 13.67 2.08 -17.19
N LYS A 234 12.49 1.62 -17.61
CA LYS A 234 11.41 2.48 -18.11
C LYS A 234 10.40 2.80 -17.03
N LEU A 235 10.27 1.90 -16.05
CA LEU A 235 9.28 1.95 -15.00
C LEU A 235 9.83 1.39 -13.68
N LEU A 236 9.62 2.15 -12.59
CA LEU A 236 9.69 1.63 -11.23
C LEU A 236 8.29 1.70 -10.63
N PHE A 237 7.82 0.60 -10.04
CA PHE A 237 6.54 0.56 -9.35
C PHE A 237 6.73 -0.01 -7.94
N PHE A 238 6.01 0.58 -6.99
CA PHE A 238 6.31 0.42 -5.59
C PHE A 238 5.09 0.08 -4.76
N SER A 239 5.32 -0.68 -3.67
CA SER A 239 4.32 -0.90 -2.64
C SER A 239 4.97 -1.15 -1.28
N GLY A 240 4.15 -1.34 -0.25
CA GLY A 240 4.60 -1.77 1.08
C GLY A 240 4.85 -0.64 2.06
N GLU A 241 5.08 0.57 1.59
CA GLU A 241 5.20 1.80 2.37
C GLU A 241 4.70 3.00 1.56
N PRO A 242 4.26 4.10 2.18
CA PRO A 242 4.01 5.36 1.49
C PRO A 242 5.29 5.91 0.87
N GLY A 243 5.15 6.65 -0.25
CA GLY A 243 6.32 7.33 -0.83
C GLY A 243 6.18 7.64 -2.31
N ALA A 244 5.80 6.66 -3.14
CA ALA A 244 5.75 6.87 -4.58
C ALA A 244 4.65 7.85 -5.02
N SER A 245 3.58 8.04 -4.23
CA SER A 245 2.59 9.12 -4.42
C SER A 245 2.97 10.44 -3.73
N VAL A 246 4.06 10.47 -2.94
CA VAL A 246 4.57 11.68 -2.31
C VAL A 246 5.47 12.42 -3.31
N PRO A 247 5.13 13.65 -3.76
CA PRO A 247 5.85 14.31 -4.85
C PRO A 247 7.37 14.37 -4.65
N GLY A 248 7.85 14.81 -3.49
CA GLY A 248 9.29 14.91 -3.23
C GLY A 248 10.05 13.59 -3.27
N VAL A 249 9.44 12.48 -2.84
CA VAL A 249 10.04 11.13 -2.95
C VAL A 249 10.02 10.65 -4.39
N ARG A 250 8.86 10.78 -5.04
CA ARG A 250 8.66 10.39 -6.44
C ARG A 250 9.65 11.08 -7.36
N ASP A 251 9.81 12.40 -7.22
CA ASP A 251 10.66 13.20 -8.09
C ASP A 251 12.14 12.84 -7.90
N ARG A 252 12.59 12.60 -6.68
CA ARG A 252 13.95 12.10 -6.40
C ARG A 252 14.23 10.76 -7.07
N ILE A 253 13.27 9.83 -7.05
CA ILE A 253 13.40 8.54 -7.72
C ILE A 253 13.42 8.73 -9.25
N ARG A 254 12.52 9.56 -9.79
CA ARG A 254 12.49 9.88 -11.22
C ARG A 254 13.82 10.49 -11.70
N GLU A 255 14.37 11.42 -10.92
CA GLU A 255 15.66 12.06 -11.22
C GLU A 255 16.80 11.05 -11.16
N ALA A 256 16.83 10.17 -10.16
CA ALA A 256 17.92 9.19 -10.03
C ALA A 256 17.94 8.15 -11.16
N TYR A 257 16.76 7.66 -11.58
CA TYR A 257 16.66 6.55 -12.53
C TYR A 257 16.26 6.96 -13.95
N HIS A 258 15.87 8.22 -14.17
CA HIS A 258 15.31 8.72 -15.43
C HIS A 258 14.16 7.84 -15.95
N ALA A 259 13.33 7.34 -15.06
CA ALA A 259 12.26 6.41 -15.34
C ALA A 259 10.95 6.86 -14.72
N ARG A 260 9.83 6.33 -15.22
CA ARG A 260 8.50 6.56 -14.64
C ARG A 260 8.42 5.89 -13.27
N VAL A 261 7.70 6.54 -12.36
CA VAL A 261 7.43 6.03 -11.01
C VAL A 261 5.93 5.87 -10.83
N ILE A 262 5.48 4.68 -10.46
CA ILE A 262 4.09 4.35 -10.21
C ILE A 262 3.95 3.81 -8.78
N ASP A 263 2.96 4.33 -8.05
CA ASP A 263 2.57 3.82 -6.75
C ASP A 263 1.48 2.76 -6.89
N CYS A 264 1.58 1.70 -6.10
CA CYS A 264 0.57 0.67 -6.02
C CYS A 264 0.54 0.06 -4.62
N GLY A 265 -0.57 -0.53 -4.25
CA GLY A 265 -0.67 -1.16 -2.95
C GLY A 265 -2.06 -1.60 -2.59
N SER A 266 -2.22 -1.87 -1.37
CA SER A 266 -3.36 -2.25 -0.57
C SER A 266 -2.85 -3.04 0.64
N MET A 267 -3.57 -4.10 1.01
CA MET A 267 -3.23 -4.99 2.12
C MET A 267 -2.92 -6.39 1.59
N ALA A 268 -2.09 -7.13 2.33
CA ALA A 268 -1.76 -8.50 1.97
C ALA A 268 -3.01 -9.41 1.96
N GLU A 269 -3.95 -9.16 2.86
CA GLU A 269 -5.24 -9.86 2.95
C GLU A 269 -6.11 -9.66 1.70
N MET A 270 -5.90 -8.56 0.97
CA MET A 270 -6.68 -8.15 -0.19
C MET A 270 -5.99 -8.49 -1.52
N SER A 271 -5.29 -9.60 -1.63
CA SER A 271 -4.71 -9.97 -2.94
C SER A 271 -5.79 -10.08 -4.04
N PRO A 272 -5.63 -9.40 -5.19
CA PRO A 272 -4.41 -8.74 -5.66
C PRO A 272 -4.04 -7.52 -4.82
N PHE A 273 -2.83 -7.49 -4.29
CA PHE A 273 -2.40 -6.39 -3.43
C PHE A 273 -2.24 -5.05 -4.16
N MET A 274 -2.24 -5.06 -5.50
CA MET A 274 -2.19 -3.87 -6.35
C MET A 274 -3.58 -3.32 -6.70
N ASN A 275 -4.63 -3.67 -5.97
CA ASN A 275 -6.00 -3.22 -6.31
C ASN A 275 -6.20 -1.69 -6.26
N VAL A 276 -5.27 -0.97 -5.66
CA VAL A 276 -5.05 0.46 -5.89
C VAL A 276 -3.68 0.65 -6.53
N ALA A 277 -3.65 1.24 -7.73
CA ALA A 277 -2.42 1.36 -8.50
C ALA A 277 -2.53 2.44 -9.57
N GLY A 278 -1.46 3.19 -9.80
CA GLY A 278 -1.34 4.11 -10.91
C GLY A 278 -1.34 3.40 -12.28
N SER A 279 -1.30 4.17 -13.34
CA SER A 279 -1.22 3.66 -14.70
C SER A 279 -0.22 4.47 -15.54
N GLU A 280 0.10 3.97 -16.72
CA GLU A 280 1.08 4.59 -17.61
C GLU A 280 0.78 6.06 -17.93
N GLN A 281 -0.49 6.42 -18.09
CA GLN A 281 -0.92 7.79 -18.39
C GLN A 281 -1.46 8.54 -17.16
N SER A 282 -1.40 7.92 -15.98
CA SER A 282 -1.85 8.49 -14.71
C SER A 282 -1.00 7.89 -13.59
N ASP A 283 0.23 8.37 -13.51
CA ASP A 283 1.23 7.92 -12.55
C ASP A 283 1.25 8.78 -11.27
N GLU A 284 0.39 9.80 -11.20
CA GLU A 284 0.14 10.58 -10.00
C GLU A 284 -1.05 10.00 -9.22
N GLY A 285 -0.74 9.47 -8.04
CA GLY A 285 -1.71 8.76 -7.23
C GLY A 285 -2.04 7.36 -7.74
N MET A 286 -3.13 6.78 -7.26
CA MET A 286 -3.57 5.42 -7.55
C MET A 286 -5.01 5.40 -8.03
N LEU A 287 -5.31 4.57 -9.02
CA LEU A 287 -6.68 4.21 -9.41
C LEU A 287 -7.20 3.12 -8.48
N CYS A 288 -8.44 3.21 -8.05
CA CYS A 288 -9.14 2.11 -7.40
C CYS A 288 -9.70 1.17 -8.48
N TRP A 289 -9.11 0.00 -8.67
CA TRP A 289 -9.55 -0.99 -9.67
C TRP A 289 -10.85 -1.68 -9.22
N GLN A 290 -11.95 -0.91 -9.28
CA GLN A 290 -13.24 -1.19 -8.65
C GLN A 290 -13.92 -2.48 -9.13
N ASP A 291 -13.62 -2.95 -10.31
CA ASP A 291 -14.15 -4.20 -10.84
C ASP A 291 -13.31 -5.44 -10.48
N LEU A 292 -12.20 -5.26 -9.79
CA LEU A 292 -11.42 -6.33 -9.16
C LEU A 292 -11.72 -6.41 -7.65
N ILE A 293 -11.63 -5.26 -7.00
CA ILE A 293 -11.90 -5.11 -5.56
C ILE A 293 -12.80 -3.90 -5.38
N TYR A 294 -13.98 -4.11 -4.82
CA TYR A 294 -14.82 -2.99 -4.43
C TYR A 294 -14.16 -2.23 -3.28
N THR A 295 -13.86 -0.97 -3.54
CA THR A 295 -13.19 -0.07 -2.59
C THR A 295 -14.15 1.05 -2.19
N GLU A 296 -14.43 1.15 -0.90
CA GLU A 296 -15.09 2.28 -0.26
C GLU A 296 -14.03 3.10 0.47
N VAL A 297 -14.22 4.41 0.60
CA VAL A 297 -13.47 5.22 1.56
C VAL A 297 -14.46 5.67 2.63
N CYS A 298 -14.22 5.26 3.87
CA CYS A 298 -15.17 5.40 4.97
C CYS A 298 -14.62 6.28 6.10
N ASP A 299 -15.51 6.93 6.81
CA ASP A 299 -15.19 7.56 8.08
C ASP A 299 -14.69 6.48 9.08
N PRO A 300 -13.54 6.68 9.75
CA PRO A 300 -12.93 5.66 10.59
C PRO A 300 -13.69 5.36 11.89
N LYS A 301 -14.69 6.18 12.26
CA LYS A 301 -15.49 5.99 13.48
C LYS A 301 -16.85 5.38 13.17
N THR A 302 -17.52 5.86 12.12
CA THR A 302 -18.86 5.42 11.73
C THR A 302 -18.86 4.29 10.72
N PHE A 303 -17.74 4.09 10.00
CA PHE A 303 -17.56 3.15 8.89
C PHE A 303 -18.54 3.39 7.72
N ARG A 304 -19.11 4.59 7.65
CA ARG A 304 -19.93 5.04 6.54
C ARG A 304 -19.05 5.65 5.47
N ARG A 305 -19.40 5.39 4.22
CA ARG A 305 -18.71 5.96 3.06
C ARG A 305 -18.74 7.49 3.11
N VAL A 306 -17.57 8.11 2.91
CA VAL A 306 -17.44 9.55 2.83
C VAL A 306 -17.60 10.02 1.38
N PRO A 307 -18.12 11.24 1.15
CA PRO A 307 -18.16 11.86 -0.17
C PRO A 307 -16.77 11.96 -0.80
N TYR A 308 -16.72 12.02 -2.15
CA TYR A 308 -15.50 12.33 -2.85
C TYR A 308 -14.93 13.69 -2.42
N GLY A 309 -13.60 13.80 -2.32
CA GLY A 309 -12.91 14.96 -1.80
C GLY A 309 -12.68 14.93 -0.29
N GLN A 310 -13.22 13.95 0.42
CA GLN A 310 -13.02 13.81 1.87
C GLN A 310 -12.00 12.71 2.19
N ARG A 311 -11.32 12.89 3.31
CA ARG A 311 -10.39 11.88 3.89
C ARG A 311 -11.19 10.77 4.57
N GLY A 312 -10.65 9.57 4.54
CA GLY A 312 -11.20 8.42 5.23
C GLY A 312 -10.28 7.21 5.16
N THR A 313 -10.79 6.08 5.60
CA THR A 313 -10.09 4.81 5.56
C THR A 313 -10.63 3.91 4.44
N PRO A 314 -9.78 3.30 3.62
CA PRO A 314 -10.24 2.32 2.66
C PRO A 314 -10.86 1.10 3.35
N VAL A 315 -11.99 0.67 2.83
CA VAL A 315 -12.68 -0.58 3.16
C VAL A 315 -12.80 -1.37 1.88
N TYR A 316 -12.30 -2.59 1.89
CA TYR A 316 -12.14 -3.41 0.69
C TYR A 316 -13.05 -4.62 0.71
N THR A 317 -13.59 -4.98 -0.46
CA THR A 317 -14.37 -6.20 -0.65
C THR A 317 -13.91 -6.94 -1.90
N HIS A 318 -13.53 -8.20 -1.75
CA HIS A 318 -13.26 -9.09 -2.87
C HIS A 318 -14.52 -9.33 -3.71
N LEU A 319 -14.36 -9.26 -5.03
CA LEU A 319 -15.44 -9.57 -5.96
C LEU A 319 -15.30 -10.95 -6.61
N GLU A 320 -14.12 -11.56 -6.53
CA GLU A 320 -13.77 -12.79 -7.25
C GLU A 320 -13.16 -13.89 -6.38
N ARG A 321 -12.80 -13.59 -5.13
CA ARG A 321 -12.15 -14.53 -4.21
C ARG A 321 -13.11 -15.61 -3.72
N THR A 322 -12.66 -16.87 -3.75
CA THR A 322 -13.46 -18.03 -3.33
C THR A 322 -12.94 -18.74 -2.10
N SER A 323 -11.64 -18.82 -1.86
CA SER A 323 -11.11 -19.53 -0.67
C SER A 323 -11.32 -18.75 0.61
N GLN A 324 -10.92 -17.50 0.66
CA GLN A 324 -11.13 -16.60 1.81
C GLN A 324 -11.54 -15.20 1.32
N PRO A 325 -12.78 -15.00 0.89
CA PRO A 325 -13.25 -13.68 0.51
C PRO A 325 -13.25 -12.74 1.72
N MET A 326 -12.58 -11.61 1.60
CA MET A 326 -12.70 -10.50 2.55
C MET A 326 -13.83 -9.60 2.09
N ILE A 327 -14.79 -9.36 2.98
CA ILE A 327 -15.99 -8.55 2.70
C ILE A 327 -16.04 -7.42 3.71
N ARG A 328 -15.96 -6.18 3.22
CA ARG A 328 -15.82 -4.95 3.98
C ARG A 328 -14.68 -4.99 5.01
N LEU A 329 -13.50 -5.43 4.57
CA LEU A 329 -12.30 -5.43 5.40
C LEU A 329 -11.76 -4.01 5.57
N LEU A 330 -11.69 -3.55 6.82
CA LEU A 330 -11.12 -2.27 7.19
C LEU A 330 -9.60 -2.30 7.05
N SER A 331 -9.03 -1.43 6.21
CA SER A 331 -7.57 -1.39 6.01
C SER A 331 -6.83 -0.84 7.23
N GLY A 332 -7.40 0.15 7.91
CA GLY A 332 -6.72 0.95 8.91
C GLY A 332 -5.75 1.98 8.32
N ASP A 333 -5.73 2.12 7.01
CA ASP A 333 -4.96 3.13 6.31
C ASP A 333 -5.74 4.44 6.20
N LEU A 334 -5.05 5.53 5.88
CA LEU A 334 -5.64 6.85 5.64
C LEU A 334 -5.42 7.26 4.20
N THR A 335 -6.51 7.71 3.55
CA THR A 335 -6.47 8.21 2.18
C THR A 335 -7.48 9.34 1.96
N LEU A 336 -7.43 9.90 0.76
CA LEU A 336 -8.46 10.79 0.20
C LEU A 336 -8.79 10.25 -1.19
N TRP A 337 -10.06 10.26 -1.60
CA TRP A 337 -10.46 9.80 -2.91
C TRP A 337 -11.22 10.86 -3.70
N VAL A 338 -11.11 10.76 -5.03
CA VAL A 338 -11.79 11.66 -5.98
C VAL A 338 -12.35 10.84 -7.14
N ASN A 339 -13.34 11.38 -7.83
CA ASN A 339 -13.98 10.75 -9.00
C ASN A 339 -13.97 11.72 -10.20
N GLU A 340 -12.82 12.31 -10.45
CA GLU A 340 -12.60 13.16 -11.60
C GLU A 340 -12.17 12.35 -12.83
N PRO A 341 -12.43 12.84 -14.06
CA PRO A 341 -11.92 12.22 -15.27
C PRO A 341 -10.42 11.97 -15.20
N ASN A 342 -9.99 10.78 -15.59
CA ASN A 342 -8.60 10.37 -15.53
C ASN A 342 -7.94 10.46 -16.92
N PRO A 343 -6.71 11.01 -17.06
CA PRO A 343 -6.00 11.10 -18.33
C PRO A 343 -5.81 9.76 -19.04
N CYS A 344 -5.77 8.65 -18.29
CA CYS A 344 -5.68 7.30 -18.88
C CYS A 344 -7.01 6.81 -19.50
N GLY A 345 -8.12 7.56 -19.35
CA GLY A 345 -9.43 7.17 -19.84
C GLY A 345 -10.17 6.11 -19.03
N ARG A 346 -9.57 5.57 -17.96
CA ARG A 346 -10.25 4.68 -17.02
C ARG A 346 -11.21 5.49 -16.16
N THR A 347 -12.37 4.92 -15.91
CA THR A 347 -13.45 5.60 -15.16
C THR A 347 -13.45 5.30 -13.66
N TYR A 348 -12.38 4.72 -13.15
CA TYR A 348 -12.25 4.39 -11.73
C TYR A 348 -12.02 5.64 -10.87
N PRO A 349 -12.57 5.69 -9.64
CA PRO A 349 -12.13 6.65 -8.64
C PRO A 349 -10.62 6.57 -8.40
N ARG A 350 -10.06 7.66 -7.91
CA ARG A 350 -8.61 7.79 -7.72
C ARG A 350 -8.28 8.23 -6.31
N LEU A 351 -7.13 7.79 -5.81
CA LEU A 351 -6.47 8.25 -4.58
C LEU A 351 -5.32 9.18 -5.01
N PRO A 352 -5.52 10.50 -5.10
CA PRO A 352 -4.54 11.42 -5.70
C PRO A 352 -3.20 11.46 -4.93
N ASN A 353 -3.26 11.25 -3.62
CA ASN A 353 -2.08 11.22 -2.75
C ASN A 353 -1.70 9.79 -2.33
N GLY A 354 -2.28 8.78 -2.97
CA GLY A 354 -2.10 7.39 -2.57
C GLY A 354 -2.63 7.08 -1.16
N ILE A 355 -1.99 6.11 -0.51
CA ILE A 355 -2.19 5.81 0.91
C ILE A 355 -1.11 6.56 1.67
N PHE A 356 -1.49 7.54 2.48
CA PHE A 356 -0.54 8.47 3.10
C PHE A 356 -0.40 8.34 4.61
N GLY A 357 -1.01 7.33 5.23
CA GLY A 357 -0.86 7.08 6.66
C GLY A 357 -1.67 5.90 7.13
N ARG A 358 -1.60 5.66 8.42
CA ARG A 358 -2.41 4.67 9.13
C ARG A 358 -3.17 5.33 10.26
N ILE A 359 -4.39 4.85 10.52
CA ILE A 359 -5.21 5.35 11.63
C ILE A 359 -4.57 4.99 12.97
N ASP A 360 -3.99 3.80 13.06
CA ASP A 360 -3.32 3.28 14.25
C ASP A 360 -1.94 3.90 14.51
N ASP A 361 -1.32 4.54 13.51
CA ASP A 361 -0.09 5.33 13.65
C ASP A 361 -0.38 6.79 14.06
N MET A 362 -1.65 7.16 14.18
CA MET A 362 -2.04 8.50 14.63
C MET A 362 -1.59 8.74 16.07
N ILE A 363 -0.86 9.81 16.26
CA ILE A 363 -0.34 10.21 17.55
C ILE A 363 -1.08 11.47 17.98
N THR A 364 -1.71 11.42 19.14
CA THR A 364 -2.30 12.64 19.72
C THR A 364 -1.24 13.38 20.51
N ILE A 365 -0.96 14.60 20.10
CA ILE A 365 0.02 15.50 20.75
C ILE A 365 -0.68 16.81 21.10
N ARG A 366 -0.81 17.14 22.36
CA ARG A 366 -1.48 18.36 22.86
C ARG A 366 -2.92 18.52 22.32
N GLY A 367 -3.63 17.41 22.10
CA GLY A 367 -4.99 17.42 21.57
C GLY A 367 -5.10 17.42 20.04
N GLU A 368 -3.99 17.61 19.31
CA GLU A 368 -3.93 17.54 17.86
C GLU A 368 -3.57 16.11 17.39
N ASN A 369 -4.18 15.68 16.30
CA ASN A 369 -3.89 14.41 15.68
C ASN A 369 -2.76 14.55 14.66
N VAL A 370 -1.61 13.97 14.97
CA VAL A 370 -0.41 14.00 14.13
C VAL A 370 -0.23 12.65 13.45
N TYR A 371 -0.08 12.66 12.15
CA TYR A 371 0.27 11.47 11.38
C TYR A 371 1.75 11.53 10.98
N PRO A 372 2.57 10.51 11.27
CA PRO A 372 3.98 10.48 10.87
C PRO A 372 4.20 10.74 9.39
N SER A 373 3.30 10.26 8.55
CA SER A 373 3.32 10.48 7.09
C SER A 373 3.13 11.94 6.67
N GLU A 374 2.46 12.77 7.48
CA GLU A 374 2.36 14.21 7.23
C GLU A 374 3.71 14.89 7.50
N ILE A 375 4.43 14.44 8.52
CA ILE A 375 5.80 14.88 8.78
C ILE A 375 6.70 14.46 7.62
N ASP A 376 6.63 13.20 7.17
CA ASP A 376 7.35 12.71 5.99
C ASP A 376 7.10 13.59 4.76
N ALA A 377 5.84 13.90 4.48
CA ALA A 377 5.46 14.71 3.32
C ALA A 377 5.99 16.14 3.41
N ALA A 378 5.98 16.75 4.59
CA ALA A 378 6.51 18.09 4.79
C ALA A 378 8.03 18.16 4.61
N LEU A 379 8.75 17.19 5.19
CA LEU A 379 10.22 17.13 5.13
C LEU A 379 10.73 16.82 3.72
N ASN A 380 10.03 15.97 2.96
CA ASN A 380 10.39 15.66 1.58
C ASN A 380 10.24 16.85 0.61
N GLN A 381 9.62 17.95 1.03
CA GLN A 381 9.56 19.19 0.27
C GLN A 381 10.74 20.16 0.56
N LEU A 382 11.61 19.82 1.49
CA LEU A 382 12.82 20.62 1.78
C LEU A 382 13.91 20.26 0.78
N ALA A 383 14.49 21.28 0.14
CA ALA A 383 15.56 21.08 -0.84
C ALA A 383 16.82 20.44 -0.23
N ASP A 384 17.10 20.76 1.03
CA ASP A 384 18.29 20.31 1.74
C ASP A 384 18.04 19.06 2.61
N TYR A 385 16.91 18.35 2.43
CA TYR A 385 16.59 17.13 3.18
C TYR A 385 17.43 15.93 2.74
N GLY A 386 18.10 15.29 3.71
CA GLY A 386 18.98 14.13 3.49
C GLY A 386 18.25 12.79 3.29
N GLY A 387 16.93 12.76 3.38
CA GLY A 387 16.09 11.58 3.09
C GLY A 387 15.73 10.74 4.31
N GLU A 388 16.30 10.98 5.49
CA GLU A 388 15.94 10.31 6.74
C GLU A 388 15.66 11.27 7.88
N HIS A 389 14.81 10.83 8.80
CA HIS A 389 14.49 11.57 10.03
C HIS A 389 13.99 10.63 11.12
N ARG A 390 13.87 11.15 12.35
CA ARG A 390 13.23 10.49 13.48
C ARG A 390 12.21 11.42 14.12
N ILE A 391 11.07 10.89 14.43
CA ILE A 391 9.96 11.53 15.13
C ILE A 391 9.99 10.99 16.55
N ILE A 392 10.31 11.84 17.51
CA ILE A 392 10.47 11.45 18.92
C ILE A 392 9.40 12.18 19.71
N ILE A 393 8.60 11.43 20.45
CA ILE A 393 7.55 11.97 21.29
C ILE A 393 7.96 11.72 22.73
N THR A 394 8.13 12.80 23.45
CA THR A 394 8.46 12.78 24.88
C THR A 394 7.36 13.45 25.69
N ARG A 395 7.35 13.22 26.97
CA ARG A 395 6.48 13.94 27.91
C ARG A 395 7.35 14.44 29.06
N GLU A 396 7.79 15.67 28.95
CA GLU A 396 8.39 16.34 30.07
C GLU A 396 7.32 17.03 30.92
N ARG A 397 7.23 16.64 32.18
CA ARG A 397 6.22 17.12 33.14
C ARG A 397 4.78 16.74 32.76
N THR A 398 4.02 17.71 32.22
CA THR A 398 2.58 17.52 31.95
C THR A 398 2.21 17.60 30.48
N MET A 399 3.09 18.05 29.60
CA MET A 399 2.79 18.26 28.18
C MET A 399 3.65 17.37 27.30
N ASP A 400 3.01 16.87 26.24
CA ASP A 400 3.72 16.13 25.19
C ASP A 400 4.58 17.07 24.35
N GLU A 401 5.81 16.66 24.05
CA GLU A 401 6.70 17.35 23.14
C GLU A 401 6.96 16.51 21.90
N LEU A 402 6.95 17.18 20.73
CA LEU A 402 7.28 16.61 19.44
C LEU A 402 8.66 17.11 19.04
N LEU A 403 9.66 16.23 19.04
CA LEU A 403 10.98 16.47 18.50
C LEU A 403 11.10 15.74 17.15
N VAL A 404 11.53 16.47 16.12
CA VAL A 404 11.82 15.88 14.81
C VAL A 404 13.30 16.10 14.50
N ARG A 405 14.07 15.01 14.49
CA ARG A 405 15.48 15.02 14.10
C ARG A 405 15.57 14.74 12.61
N VAL A 406 16.13 15.65 11.84
CA VAL A 406 16.11 15.66 10.38
C VAL A 406 17.53 15.59 9.85
N GLU A 407 17.85 14.58 9.02
CA GLU A 407 19.12 14.56 8.32
C GLU A 407 19.17 15.65 7.25
N ALA A 408 20.27 16.39 7.23
CA ALA A 408 20.59 17.29 6.14
C ALA A 408 21.21 16.54 4.96
N ALA A 409 21.01 17.04 3.76
CA ALA A 409 21.73 16.58 2.57
C ALA A 409 23.25 16.75 2.76
N PRO A 410 24.09 15.91 2.09
CA PRO A 410 25.54 16.07 2.14
C PRO A 410 25.99 17.50 1.82
N GLY A 411 26.98 18.01 2.54
CA GLY A 411 27.54 19.35 2.32
C GLY A 411 26.82 20.51 3.05
N ILE A 412 25.64 20.30 3.64
CA ILE A 412 24.93 21.39 4.34
C ILE A 412 25.69 21.88 5.56
N PHE A 413 26.26 20.97 6.35
CA PHE A 413 27.07 21.33 7.52
C PHE A 413 28.35 22.04 7.12
N GLU A 414 28.90 21.78 5.94
CA GLU A 414 30.07 22.45 5.38
C GLU A 414 29.77 23.91 4.99
N ARG A 415 28.50 24.22 4.65
CA ARG A 415 28.05 25.61 4.39
C ARG A 415 27.94 26.47 5.65
N GLY A 416 28.18 25.88 6.84
CA GLY A 416 28.23 26.55 8.13
C GLY A 416 26.86 26.65 8.83
N THR A 417 26.93 27.21 10.04
CA THR A 417 25.79 27.26 10.99
C THR A 417 24.58 28.01 10.45
N HIS A 418 24.76 28.97 9.55
CA HIS A 418 23.66 29.73 8.95
C HIS A 418 22.79 28.87 8.03
N ALA A 419 23.41 27.97 7.26
CA ALA A 419 22.67 27.04 6.38
C ALA A 419 21.86 26.04 7.20
N VAL A 420 22.45 25.46 8.24
CA VAL A 420 21.77 24.54 9.18
C VAL A 420 20.60 25.25 9.87
N ALA A 421 20.79 26.46 10.37
CA ALA A 421 19.74 27.26 11.02
C ALA A 421 18.62 27.65 10.00
N GLY A 422 18.97 27.87 8.74
CA GLY A 422 18.02 28.11 7.65
C GLY A 422 17.11 26.92 7.45
N MET A 423 17.68 25.74 7.26
CA MET A 423 16.95 24.48 7.11
C MET A 423 16.07 24.18 8.32
N GLN A 424 16.59 24.40 9.54
CA GLN A 424 15.83 24.21 10.78
C GLN A 424 14.58 25.08 10.84
N ARG A 425 14.70 26.37 10.48
CA ARG A 425 13.57 27.31 10.44
C ARG A 425 12.54 26.89 9.39
N GLU A 426 12.99 26.55 8.20
CA GLU A 426 12.09 26.11 7.11
C GLU A 426 11.34 24.85 7.49
N ALA A 427 12.01 23.82 8.01
CA ALA A 427 11.40 22.60 8.50
C ALA A 427 10.34 22.89 9.57
N GLY A 428 10.68 23.74 10.56
CA GLY A 428 9.76 24.13 11.62
C GLY A 428 8.51 24.85 11.12
N GLN A 429 8.66 25.77 10.15
CA GLN A 429 7.54 26.51 9.55
C GLN A 429 6.62 25.58 8.75
N ARG A 430 7.18 24.66 7.95
CA ARG A 430 6.41 23.71 7.16
C ARG A 430 5.61 22.74 8.05
N LEU A 431 6.27 22.18 9.08
CA LEU A 431 5.60 21.29 10.02
C LEU A 431 4.52 22.04 10.81
N GLN A 432 4.77 23.26 11.29
CA GLN A 432 3.76 24.04 11.99
C GLN A 432 2.53 24.36 11.10
N LYS A 433 2.77 24.68 9.82
CA LYS A 433 1.67 24.92 8.85
C LYS A 433 0.86 23.65 8.60
N MET A 434 1.49 22.50 8.55
CA MET A 434 0.83 21.22 8.23
C MET A 434 0.13 20.60 9.44
N LEU A 435 0.79 20.60 10.60
CA LEU A 435 0.32 19.90 11.80
C LEU A 435 -0.55 20.76 12.72
N GLY A 436 -0.55 22.10 12.54
CA GLY A 436 -1.22 23.01 13.46
C GLY A 436 -0.52 23.18 14.81
N LEU A 437 0.57 22.45 15.06
CA LEU A 437 1.35 22.50 16.29
C LEU A 437 2.85 22.76 16.04
N ARG A 438 3.54 23.26 17.05
CA ARG A 438 4.97 23.52 17.00
C ARG A 438 5.75 22.25 17.37
N ALA A 439 6.65 21.83 16.47
CA ALA A 439 7.65 20.80 16.72
C ALA A 439 9.02 21.42 17.03
N VAL A 440 9.79 20.78 17.87
CA VAL A 440 11.22 21.05 18.03
C VAL A 440 11.96 20.37 16.88
N ILE A 441 12.80 21.12 16.16
CA ILE A 441 13.57 20.58 15.04
C ILE A 441 15.04 20.53 15.40
N GLU A 442 15.65 19.38 15.19
CA GLU A 442 17.11 19.18 15.30
C GLU A 442 17.63 18.72 13.93
N ILE A 443 18.52 19.49 13.33
CA ILE A 443 19.20 19.09 12.10
C ILE A 443 20.45 18.30 12.45
N VAL A 444 20.58 17.11 11.86
CA VAL A 444 21.71 16.20 12.07
C VAL A 444 22.45 15.92 10.76
N PRO A 445 23.75 15.55 10.81
CA PRO A 445 24.52 15.24 9.61
C PRO A 445 23.94 14.06 8.82
N SER A 446 24.20 14.05 7.50
CA SER A 446 23.89 12.91 6.65
C SER A 446 24.52 11.62 7.18
N GLY A 447 23.78 10.49 7.12
CA GLY A 447 24.24 9.20 7.63
C GLY A 447 24.11 9.00 9.14
N THR A 448 23.48 9.93 9.88
CA THR A 448 23.20 9.78 11.31
C THR A 448 22.25 8.62 11.60
N PHE A 449 21.27 8.39 10.72
CA PHE A 449 20.32 7.30 10.90
C PHE A 449 20.62 6.13 9.94
N PRO A 450 20.48 4.87 10.43
CA PRO A 450 20.68 3.71 9.57
C PRO A 450 19.65 3.70 8.44
N ARG A 451 20.10 3.41 7.24
CA ARG A 451 19.22 3.10 6.11
C ARG A 451 18.66 1.69 6.28
N THR A 452 17.44 1.47 5.84
CA THR A 452 16.78 0.16 5.97
C THR A 452 16.54 -0.45 4.60
N ASP A 453 16.76 -1.76 4.49
CA ASP A 453 16.55 -2.51 3.24
C ASP A 453 15.07 -2.82 2.96
N PHE A 454 14.15 -2.48 3.88
CA PHE A 454 12.73 -2.83 3.72
C PHE A 454 11.75 -1.72 4.15
N LYS A 455 11.67 -1.39 5.45
CA LYS A 455 10.77 -0.35 5.98
C LYS A 455 11.46 0.49 7.05
N ALA A 456 11.43 1.81 6.89
CA ALA A 456 11.97 2.72 7.88
C ALA A 456 11.02 2.83 9.10
N ARG A 457 11.54 2.57 10.31
CA ARG A 457 10.85 2.90 11.55
C ARG A 457 11.30 4.28 11.99
N ARG A 458 10.44 5.28 11.80
CA ARG A 458 10.79 6.69 12.06
C ARG A 458 10.24 7.24 13.37
N VAL A 459 9.29 6.55 13.98
CA VAL A 459 8.62 7.00 15.21
C VAL A 459 9.19 6.29 16.43
N VAL A 460 9.53 7.09 17.45
CA VAL A 460 9.92 6.67 18.79
C VAL A 460 8.99 7.37 19.78
N ASP A 461 8.11 6.63 20.44
CA ASP A 461 7.20 7.17 21.46
C ASP A 461 7.72 6.81 22.85
N ASP A 462 8.44 7.74 23.48
CA ASP A 462 9.08 7.55 24.78
C ASP A 462 8.18 7.91 25.97
N ARG A 463 6.90 8.22 25.73
CA ARG A 463 5.97 8.60 26.81
C ARG A 463 5.73 7.51 27.85
N GLU A 464 5.81 6.23 27.47
CA GLU A 464 5.67 5.09 28.40
C GLU A 464 6.91 4.92 29.29
N VAL A 465 8.10 5.10 28.75
CA VAL A 465 9.36 5.04 29.51
C VAL A 465 9.33 6.09 30.61
N PHE A 466 8.82 7.28 30.31
CA PHE A 466 8.68 8.35 31.29
C PHE A 466 7.64 8.06 32.38
N ARG A 467 6.54 7.38 32.04
CA ARG A 467 5.54 6.90 33.00
C ARG A 467 6.12 5.87 33.96
N GLN A 468 6.92 4.95 33.47
CA GLN A 468 7.60 3.93 34.29
C GLN A 468 8.66 4.54 35.20
N MET A 469 9.41 5.54 34.72
CA MET A 469 10.40 6.26 35.53
C MET A 469 9.77 7.21 36.56
N SER A 470 8.55 7.71 36.31
CA SER A 470 7.81 8.60 37.19
C SER A 470 6.93 7.86 38.20
N ALA A 471 6.68 6.56 38.00
CA ALA A 471 6.01 5.72 38.97
C ALA A 471 6.99 5.49 40.15
N LYS A 472 6.75 6.17 41.29
CA LYS A 472 7.46 5.88 42.53
C LYS A 472 7.35 4.38 42.82
N PRO A 473 8.43 3.71 43.26
CA PRO A 473 8.31 2.39 43.81
C PRO A 473 7.28 2.43 44.94
N ALA A 474 6.35 1.49 44.88
CA ALA A 474 5.37 1.30 45.95
C ALA A 474 6.11 1.08 47.29
N PRO A 475 5.62 1.64 48.40
CA PRO A 475 6.25 1.55 49.69
C PRO A 475 6.37 0.14 50.22
#